data_645a4696d7e3272e75556f1cbcce27ae
#
_entry.id   645a4696d7e3272e75556f1cbcce27ae
#
_cell.length_a   1.000
_cell.length_b   1.000
_cell.length_c   1.000
_cell.angle_alpha   90.00
_cell.angle_beta   90.00
_cell.angle_gamma   90.00
#
_symmetry.space_group_name_H-M   'P 1'
#
loop_
_entity.id
_entity.type
_entity.pdbx_description
1 polymer ?
#
loop_
_entity_poly.entity_id
_entity_poly.type
_entity_poly.pdbx_seq_one_letter_code
_entity_poly.pdbx_strand_id
1 'polypeptide(L)'
;GINSIGELDGNDISQCCNILRKVIKSIREGSGPYFLEFKTYRWREHCGPNYDNNLGYRDIAEFEEWKSRDPILKLKNEILFEDNKSKDKIIKLEKLIQNEITEAFEYAEKSPFPDQKDMYEGVYAE
;
A
#
# COMPACT_ATOMS: atom_id res chain seq x y z
N GLY A 1 -6.79 -18.45 22.04
CA GLY A 1 -5.66 -17.87 21.34
C GLY A 1 -6.11 -17.01 20.16
N ILE A 2 -5.17 -16.34 19.50
CA ILE A 2 -5.41 -15.58 18.27
C ILE A 2 -5.16 -16.52 17.08
N ASN A 3 -6.09 -16.58 16.14
CA ASN A 3 -5.86 -17.27 14.88
C ASN A 3 -4.77 -16.56 14.09
N SER A 4 -3.86 -17.29 13.45
CA SER A 4 -2.79 -16.68 12.66
C SER A 4 -2.63 -17.33 11.29
N ILE A 5 -2.31 -16.53 10.30
CA ILE A 5 -1.91 -16.95 8.96
C ILE A 5 -0.63 -16.18 8.63
N GLY A 6 0.48 -16.89 8.45
CA GLY A 6 1.79 -16.30 8.18
C GLY A 6 2.33 -16.63 6.80
N GLU A 7 3.42 -15.94 6.44
CA GLU A 7 4.19 -16.15 5.21
C GLU A 7 3.41 -15.94 3.89
N LEU A 8 2.47 -14.99 3.90
CA LEU A 8 1.71 -14.61 2.72
C LEU A 8 2.54 -13.67 1.81
N ASP A 9 2.36 -13.79 0.50
CA ASP A 9 2.95 -12.85 -0.47
C ASP A 9 2.15 -11.55 -0.49
N GLY A 10 2.70 -10.49 0.11
CA GLY A 10 2.09 -9.15 0.13
C GLY A 10 2.11 -8.44 -1.23
N ASN A 11 2.86 -8.96 -2.22
CA ASN A 11 2.88 -8.45 -3.59
C ASN A 11 1.85 -9.15 -4.51
N ASP A 12 1.11 -10.14 -4.01
CA ASP A 12 -0.02 -10.73 -4.72
C ASP A 12 -1.34 -10.14 -4.23
N ILE A 13 -1.78 -9.04 -4.86
CA ILE A 13 -2.99 -8.31 -4.47
C ILE A 13 -4.24 -9.19 -4.55
N SER A 14 -4.35 -10.03 -5.56
CA SER A 14 -5.49 -10.95 -5.75
C SER A 14 -5.56 -11.96 -4.61
N GLN A 15 -4.43 -12.55 -4.23
CA GLN A 15 -4.34 -13.46 -3.09
C GLN A 15 -4.66 -12.74 -1.77
N CYS A 16 -4.06 -11.56 -1.53
CA CYS A 16 -4.32 -10.75 -0.35
C CYS A 16 -5.82 -10.46 -0.18
N CYS A 17 -6.48 -9.98 -1.23
CA CYS A 17 -7.91 -9.70 -1.21
C CYS A 17 -8.75 -10.96 -0.90
N ASN A 18 -8.41 -12.10 -1.47
CA ASN A 18 -9.13 -13.36 -1.25
C ASN A 18 -9.01 -13.85 0.20
N ILE A 19 -7.79 -13.77 0.77
CA ILE A 19 -7.54 -14.15 2.17
C ILE A 19 -8.27 -13.20 3.11
N LEU A 20 -8.14 -11.89 2.90
CA LEU A 20 -8.79 -10.88 3.73
C LEU A 20 -10.31 -11.02 3.74
N ARG A 21 -10.94 -11.27 2.59
CA ARG A 21 -12.40 -11.51 2.54
C ARG A 21 -12.83 -12.70 3.38
N LYS A 22 -12.07 -13.81 3.33
CA LYS A 22 -12.35 -15.01 4.14
C LYS A 22 -12.19 -14.74 5.64
N VAL A 23 -11.09 -14.08 6.00
CA VAL A 23 -10.78 -13.73 7.40
C VAL A 23 -11.82 -12.77 7.97
N ILE A 24 -12.17 -11.72 7.25
CA ILE A 24 -13.18 -10.74 7.67
C ILE A 24 -14.54 -11.45 7.87
N LYS A 25 -14.91 -12.35 6.96
CA LYS A 25 -16.13 -13.15 7.11
C LYS A 25 -16.10 -13.97 8.40
N SER A 26 -15.01 -14.72 8.64
CA SER A 26 -14.85 -15.53 9.86
C SER A 26 -14.93 -14.69 11.14
N ILE A 27 -14.28 -13.54 11.16
CA ILE A 27 -14.32 -12.61 12.32
C ILE A 27 -15.78 -12.16 12.59
N ARG A 28 -16.51 -11.79 11.55
CA ARG A 28 -17.92 -11.37 11.66
C ARG A 28 -18.85 -12.50 12.10
N GLU A 29 -18.48 -13.75 11.83
CA GLU A 29 -19.17 -14.97 12.28
C GLU A 29 -18.74 -15.41 13.70
N GLY A 30 -17.93 -14.64 14.41
CA GLY A 30 -17.56 -14.86 15.79
C GLY A 30 -16.30 -15.72 16.02
N SER A 31 -15.48 -15.97 14.98
CA SER A 31 -14.25 -16.78 15.11
C SER A 31 -13.12 -16.10 15.90
N GLY A 32 -13.34 -14.86 16.41
CA GLY A 32 -12.35 -14.11 17.14
C GLY A 32 -11.35 -13.37 16.23
N PRO A 33 -10.31 -12.77 16.81
CA PRO A 33 -9.32 -11.99 16.07
C PRO A 33 -8.39 -12.89 15.26
N TYR A 34 -7.80 -12.29 14.21
CA TYR A 34 -6.77 -12.92 13.37
C TYR A 34 -5.52 -12.05 13.31
N PHE A 35 -4.36 -12.70 13.30
CA PHE A 35 -3.07 -12.10 12.95
C PHE A 35 -2.67 -12.56 11.55
N LEU A 36 -2.32 -11.61 10.67
CA LEU A 36 -1.90 -11.90 9.31
C LEU A 36 -0.51 -11.31 9.07
N GLU A 37 0.38 -12.11 8.49
CA GLU A 37 1.73 -11.70 8.14
C GLU A 37 1.90 -11.73 6.62
N PHE A 38 2.18 -10.56 6.04
CA PHE A 38 2.42 -10.40 4.61
C PHE A 38 3.89 -10.00 4.39
N LYS A 39 4.62 -10.79 3.61
CA LYS A 39 5.97 -10.44 3.17
C LYS A 39 5.87 -9.47 2.00
N THR A 40 6.60 -8.35 2.09
CA THR A 40 6.64 -7.31 1.05
C THR A 40 8.01 -6.63 1.06
N TYR A 41 8.24 -5.77 0.09
CA TYR A 41 9.49 -5.02 -0.05
C TYR A 41 9.22 -3.54 -0.26
N ARG A 42 10.02 -2.67 0.35
CA ARG A 42 9.94 -1.23 0.19
C ARG A 42 10.97 -0.75 -0.85
N TRP A 43 10.50 -0.15 -1.95
CA TRP A 43 11.35 0.34 -3.03
C TRP A 43 12.19 1.56 -2.66
N ARG A 44 11.62 2.46 -1.89
CA ARG A 44 12.19 3.77 -1.57
C ARG A 44 12.88 3.77 -0.23
N GLU A 45 13.69 4.79 0.04
CA GLU A 45 14.29 5.02 1.34
C GLU A 45 13.25 5.21 2.45
N HIS A 46 13.68 5.13 3.71
CA HIS A 46 12.76 5.28 4.84
C HIS A 46 12.23 6.71 4.98
N CYS A 47 13.07 7.70 4.76
CA CYS A 47 12.79 9.10 5.09
C CYS A 47 12.45 9.98 3.87
N GLY A 48 12.32 9.43 2.67
CA GLY A 48 12.11 10.25 1.48
C GLY A 48 11.79 9.48 0.21
N PRO A 49 11.75 10.18 -0.92
CA PRO A 49 11.34 9.62 -2.21
C PRO A 49 12.48 8.96 -2.99
N ASN A 50 13.72 8.99 -2.49
CA ASN A 50 14.88 8.52 -3.20
C ASN A 50 15.05 7.00 -3.12
N TYR A 51 15.94 6.44 -3.94
CA TYR A 51 16.44 5.09 -3.81
C TYR A 51 17.70 5.10 -2.93
N ASP A 52 17.83 4.11 -2.06
CA ASP A 52 18.94 3.99 -1.11
C ASP A 52 19.77 2.70 -1.31
N ASN A 53 19.68 2.11 -2.49
CA ASN A 53 20.34 0.85 -2.85
C ASN A 53 21.88 0.96 -2.86
N ASN A 54 22.42 2.16 -2.97
CA ASN A 54 23.85 2.46 -2.97
C ASN A 54 24.46 2.64 -1.58
N LEU A 55 23.64 2.59 -0.52
CA LEU A 55 24.12 2.77 0.86
C LEU A 55 24.70 1.49 1.49
N GLY A 56 24.62 0.35 0.80
CA GLY A 56 25.26 -0.90 1.18
C GLY A 56 24.57 -1.73 2.25
N TYR A 57 23.39 -1.34 2.73
CA TYR A 57 22.63 -2.13 3.72
C TYR A 57 21.58 -3.05 3.10
N ARG A 58 21.33 -2.91 1.78
CA ARG A 58 20.44 -3.78 1.00
C ARG A 58 21.18 -4.35 -0.20
N ASP A 59 20.89 -5.60 -0.53
CA ASP A 59 21.43 -6.24 -1.72
C ASP A 59 20.67 -5.73 -2.97
N ILE A 60 21.41 -5.30 -3.98
CA ILE A 60 20.85 -4.85 -5.26
C ILE A 60 20.12 -6.00 -5.97
N ALA A 61 20.63 -7.22 -5.88
CA ALA A 61 20.00 -8.38 -6.50
C ALA A 61 18.64 -8.68 -5.86
N GLU A 62 18.53 -8.57 -4.54
CA GLU A 62 17.26 -8.67 -3.82
C GLU A 62 16.27 -7.59 -4.25
N PHE A 63 16.72 -6.33 -4.34
CA PHE A 63 15.89 -5.22 -4.82
C PHE A 63 15.34 -5.48 -6.23
N GLU A 64 16.17 -5.90 -7.17
CA GLU A 64 15.75 -6.15 -8.55
C GLU A 64 14.80 -7.36 -8.64
N GLU A 65 15.03 -8.40 -7.84
CA GLU A 65 14.10 -9.55 -7.74
C GLU A 65 12.71 -9.08 -7.30
N TRP A 66 12.63 -8.33 -6.19
CA TRP A 66 11.36 -7.82 -5.71
C TRP A 66 10.70 -6.85 -6.69
N LYS A 67 11.47 -5.99 -7.34
CA LYS A 67 10.99 -5.05 -8.35
C LYS A 67 10.42 -5.75 -9.58
N SER A 68 10.97 -6.90 -9.97
CA SER A 68 10.43 -7.71 -11.06
C SER A 68 9.03 -8.25 -10.77
N ARG A 69 8.64 -8.30 -9.50
CA ARG A 69 7.34 -8.74 -8.99
C ARG A 69 6.48 -7.58 -8.48
N ASP A 70 6.60 -6.40 -9.11
CA ASP A 70 5.82 -5.22 -8.74
C ASP A 70 4.32 -5.54 -8.73
N PRO A 71 3.63 -5.38 -7.59
CA PRO A 71 2.23 -5.77 -7.43
C PRO A 71 1.28 -4.98 -8.34
N ILE A 72 1.60 -3.73 -8.64
CA ILE A 72 0.77 -2.87 -9.50
C ILE A 72 0.90 -3.33 -10.95
N LEU A 73 2.12 -3.58 -11.42
CA LEU A 73 2.34 -4.07 -12.78
C LEU A 73 1.73 -5.47 -12.98
N LYS A 74 1.89 -6.36 -12.00
CA LYS A 74 1.29 -7.69 -12.02
C LYS A 74 -0.23 -7.60 -12.16
N LEU A 75 -0.89 -6.86 -11.28
CA LEU A 75 -2.35 -6.70 -11.28
C LEU A 75 -2.85 -6.04 -12.57
N LYS A 76 -2.16 -5.01 -13.07
CA LYS A 76 -2.49 -4.39 -14.37
C LYS A 76 -2.47 -5.40 -15.50
N ASN A 77 -1.44 -6.23 -15.56
CA ASN A 77 -1.30 -7.26 -16.60
C ASN A 77 -2.40 -8.33 -16.48
N GLU A 78 -2.74 -8.77 -15.27
CA GLU A 78 -3.85 -9.70 -15.03
C GLU A 78 -5.18 -9.11 -15.52
N ILE A 79 -5.50 -7.87 -15.16
CA ILE A 79 -6.73 -7.20 -15.61
C ILE A 79 -6.78 -7.07 -17.15
N LEU A 80 -5.67 -6.69 -17.78
CA LEU A 80 -5.60 -6.53 -19.22
C LEU A 80 -5.65 -7.85 -19.97
N PHE A 81 -5.14 -8.92 -19.36
CA PHE A 81 -5.24 -10.27 -19.91
C PHE A 81 -6.68 -10.79 -19.90
N GLU A 82 -7.42 -10.55 -18.80
CA GLU A 82 -8.81 -10.96 -18.68
C GLU A 82 -9.76 -10.09 -19.52
N ASP A 83 -9.55 -8.78 -19.55
CA ASP A 83 -10.36 -7.83 -20.31
C ASP A 83 -9.54 -6.68 -20.87
N ASN A 84 -9.12 -6.81 -22.12
CA ASN A 84 -8.36 -5.77 -22.83
C ASN A 84 -9.12 -4.43 -22.95
N LYS A 85 -10.46 -4.41 -22.83
CA LYS A 85 -11.27 -3.18 -22.82
C LYS A 85 -11.09 -2.36 -21.53
N SER A 86 -10.50 -2.95 -20.50
CA SER A 86 -10.18 -2.26 -19.25
C SER A 86 -9.00 -1.26 -19.35
N LYS A 87 -8.30 -1.21 -20.48
CA LYS A 87 -7.17 -0.28 -20.68
C LYS A 87 -7.55 1.18 -20.43
N ASP A 88 -8.66 1.62 -21.01
CA ASP A 88 -9.12 3.01 -20.84
C ASP A 88 -9.53 3.33 -19.39
N LYS A 89 -10.06 2.34 -18.68
CA LYS A 89 -10.39 2.48 -17.26
C LYS A 89 -9.14 2.66 -16.41
N ILE A 90 -8.09 1.89 -16.69
CA ILE A 90 -6.79 1.99 -15.99
C ILE A 90 -6.18 3.38 -16.23
N ILE A 91 -6.14 3.85 -17.48
CA ILE A 91 -5.61 5.18 -17.83
C ILE A 91 -6.39 6.29 -17.10
N LYS A 92 -7.73 6.20 -17.07
CA LYS A 92 -8.56 7.17 -16.35
C LYS A 92 -8.29 7.16 -14.86
N LEU A 93 -8.11 5.97 -14.26
CA LEU A 93 -7.80 5.82 -12.84
C LEU A 93 -6.42 6.41 -12.50
N GLU A 94 -5.41 6.14 -13.32
CA GLU A 94 -4.07 6.71 -13.13
C GLU A 94 -4.09 8.24 -13.19
N LYS A 95 -4.86 8.81 -14.13
CA LYS A 95 -5.04 10.27 -14.22
C LYS A 95 -5.76 10.84 -13.00
N LEU A 96 -6.79 10.15 -12.51
CA LEU A 96 -7.51 10.56 -11.30
C LEU A 96 -6.57 10.59 -10.10
N ILE A 97 -5.81 9.52 -9.88
CA ILE A 97 -4.83 9.42 -8.79
C ILE A 97 -3.78 10.55 -8.89
N GLN A 98 -3.28 10.83 -10.10
CA GLN A 98 -2.30 11.90 -10.29
C GLN A 98 -2.88 13.27 -9.95
N ASN A 99 -4.15 13.53 -10.30
CA ASN A 99 -4.83 14.77 -9.93
C ASN A 99 -4.99 14.88 -8.41
N GLU A 100 -5.45 13.82 -7.73
CA GLU A 100 -5.60 13.81 -6.27
C GLU A 100 -4.27 14.08 -5.56
N ILE A 101 -3.16 13.52 -6.06
CA ILE A 101 -1.81 13.80 -5.54
C ILE A 101 -1.47 15.28 -5.71
N THR A 102 -1.70 15.84 -6.89
CA THR A 102 -1.43 17.25 -7.18
C THR A 102 -2.23 18.17 -6.26
N GLU A 103 -3.53 17.92 -6.13
CA GLU A 103 -4.42 18.68 -5.25
C GLU A 103 -3.98 18.60 -3.77
N ALA A 104 -3.51 17.43 -3.32
CA ALA A 104 -3.00 17.25 -1.96
C ALA A 104 -1.73 18.08 -1.71
N PHE A 105 -0.79 18.13 -2.66
CA PHE A 105 0.39 18.99 -2.57
C PHE A 105 0.01 20.46 -2.55
N GLU A 106 -0.85 20.89 -3.46
CA GLU A 106 -1.32 22.29 -3.49
C GLU A 106 -2.04 22.69 -2.20
N TYR A 107 -2.84 21.78 -1.63
CA TYR A 107 -3.49 22.01 -0.34
C TYR A 107 -2.45 22.21 0.77
N ALA A 108 -1.44 21.36 0.85
CA ALA A 108 -0.39 21.47 1.86
C ALA A 108 0.40 22.79 1.73
N GLU A 109 0.76 23.17 0.49
CA GLU A 109 1.51 24.40 0.23
C GLU A 109 0.72 25.68 0.56
N LYS A 110 -0.60 25.65 0.35
CA LYS A 110 -1.50 26.78 0.64
C LYS A 110 -1.99 26.83 2.08
N SER A 111 -1.81 25.75 2.83
CA SER A 111 -2.26 25.67 4.23
C SER A 111 -1.40 26.53 5.14
N PRO A 112 -2.01 27.26 6.11
CA PRO A 112 -1.25 27.97 7.10
C PRO A 112 -0.52 27.00 8.04
N PHE A 113 0.54 27.47 8.68
CA PHE A 113 1.15 26.72 9.77
C PHE A 113 0.16 26.60 10.95
N PRO A 114 0.22 25.52 11.75
CA PRO A 114 -0.61 25.34 12.93
C PRO A 114 -0.43 26.49 13.93
N ASP A 115 -1.50 26.86 14.61
CA ASP A 115 -1.45 27.81 15.71
C ASP A 115 -0.82 27.19 16.96
N GLN A 116 -0.25 28.04 17.86
CA GLN A 116 0.36 27.55 19.09
C GLN A 116 -0.62 26.76 19.97
N LYS A 117 -1.91 27.09 19.94
CA LYS A 117 -2.97 26.36 20.68
C LYS A 117 -3.11 24.91 20.25
N ASP A 118 -2.86 24.62 18.96
CA ASP A 118 -3.03 23.28 18.37
C ASP A 118 -2.05 22.26 18.97
N MET A 119 -0.97 22.73 19.62
CA MET A 119 -0.03 21.87 20.36
C MET A 119 -0.68 21.13 21.54
N TYR A 120 -1.78 21.64 22.06
CA TYR A 120 -2.45 21.12 23.25
C TYR A 120 -3.76 20.40 22.93
N GLU A 121 -4.21 20.48 21.69
CA GLU A 121 -5.45 19.83 21.25
C GLU A 121 -5.19 18.37 20.86
N GLY A 122 -6.10 17.46 21.22
CA GLY A 122 -6.04 16.05 20.85
C GLY A 122 -4.90 15.23 21.49
N VAL A 123 -4.19 15.76 22.48
CA VAL A 123 -3.10 15.06 23.18
C VAL A 123 -3.63 13.98 24.12
N TYR A 124 -4.80 14.22 24.71
CA TYR A 124 -5.48 13.30 25.61
C TYR A 124 -6.93 13.08 25.15
N ALA A 125 -7.49 11.93 25.49
CA ALA A 125 -8.92 11.69 25.31
C ALA A 125 -9.71 12.61 26.27
N GLU A 126 -10.76 13.22 25.76
CA GLU A 126 -11.74 13.98 26.57
C GLU A 126 -12.72 13.05 27.28
#